data_0fb1143a4f4137535124b870b6efa0c9
#
_entry.id   0fb1143a4f4137535124b870b6efa0c9
#
_cell.length_a   1.000
_cell.length_b   1.000
_cell.length_c   1.000
_cell.angle_alpha   90.00
_cell.angle_beta   90.00
_cell.angle_gamma   90.00
#
_symmetry.space_group_name_H-M   'P 1'
#
loop_
_entity.id
_entity.type
_entity.pdbx_description
1 polymer ?
#
loop_
_entity_poly.entity_id
_entity_poly.type
_entity_poly.pdbx_seq_one_letter_code
_entity_poly.pdbx_strand_id
1 'polypeptide(L)'
;MLIGVPKEVKVHEYRVGLVPASVREAVGHGHSVIVEHDAGRGIGVSDAQYEAAGATIAPSAEEVFAQAEMIVKVKEPQAQERRRLRAGQILFTYLHLAPDPEQTEDLVKSGATCIAYETVPSPSGGLPLLAPMSEVAGRMSVQAGAYCLEQPHGGLGILLGGVPGVDPARVVVLGGGVVGTHAIHIALGMGADVWVLDRSTDALKALWRQFGRPLNTVFSTSDAVERHVLMADLVIGAVLIPGAAAPKLVSAELIKGMKPGSVVVDVAIDQGGCFETSHPTTHAEPTYAVDDVIHYCVANMPGGVPRTSTFALNNATLPYVLALADKGYKQALQDDPHLRAGLNVHKGEITCEGVAQALGYAYRDPQDALTA
;
A
#
# COMPACT_ATOMS: atom_id res chain seq x y z
N MET A 1 12.28 -25.60 2.01
CA MET A 1 12.84 -24.23 2.18
C MET A 1 12.61 -23.77 3.61
N LEU A 2 13.54 -23.03 4.19
CA LEU A 2 13.34 -22.33 5.47
C LEU A 2 12.92 -20.87 5.18
N ILE A 3 11.69 -20.52 5.58
CA ILE A 3 11.10 -19.20 5.39
C ILE A 3 11.26 -18.41 6.69
N GLY A 4 11.82 -17.20 6.61
CA GLY A 4 12.04 -16.29 7.73
C GLY A 4 11.06 -15.14 7.73
N VAL A 5 10.49 -14.86 8.90
CA VAL A 5 9.55 -13.76 9.13
C VAL A 5 10.10 -12.88 10.26
N PRO A 6 10.90 -11.87 9.94
CA PRO A 6 11.35 -10.92 10.95
C PRO A 6 10.23 -9.98 11.38
N LYS A 7 10.39 -9.41 12.56
CA LYS A 7 9.55 -8.31 13.04
C LYS A 7 9.87 -7.04 12.25
N GLU A 8 8.82 -6.29 11.89
CA GLU A 8 9.00 -5.01 11.23
C GLU A 8 9.61 -3.97 12.19
N VAL A 9 10.59 -3.22 11.70
CA VAL A 9 11.35 -2.25 12.50
C VAL A 9 11.18 -0.81 12.06
N LYS A 10 10.48 -0.56 10.94
CA LYS A 10 10.15 0.78 10.49
C LYS A 10 9.18 1.44 11.48
N VAL A 11 9.37 2.72 11.73
CA VAL A 11 8.51 3.48 12.66
C VAL A 11 7.04 3.40 12.23
N HIS A 12 6.15 3.09 13.16
CA HIS A 12 4.71 2.88 12.93
C HIS A 12 4.38 1.76 11.94
N GLU A 13 5.26 0.77 11.79
CA GLU A 13 4.95 -0.45 11.07
C GLU A 13 4.70 -1.59 12.07
N TYR A 14 3.47 -2.07 12.09
CA TYR A 14 2.97 -3.06 13.05
C TYR A 14 2.48 -4.34 12.35
N ARG A 15 2.53 -4.38 11.01
CA ARG A 15 2.16 -5.55 10.21
C ARG A 15 3.23 -6.63 10.33
N VAL A 16 2.97 -7.81 9.77
CA VAL A 16 3.91 -8.94 9.73
C VAL A 16 3.79 -9.68 8.39
N GLY A 17 4.90 -10.24 7.92
CA GLY A 17 4.99 -10.89 6.60
C GLY A 17 4.08 -12.13 6.44
N LEU A 18 3.95 -12.97 7.47
CA LEU A 18 3.05 -14.13 7.48
C LEU A 18 2.24 -14.19 8.77
N VAL A 19 0.97 -14.60 8.65
CA VAL A 19 0.09 -14.94 9.79
C VAL A 19 0.16 -16.43 10.10
N PRO A 20 -0.27 -16.89 11.31
CA PRO A 20 -0.24 -18.32 11.67
C PRO A 20 -0.95 -19.23 10.67
N ALA A 21 -2.04 -18.79 10.04
CA ALA A 21 -2.71 -19.57 9.00
C ALA A 21 -1.80 -19.80 7.78
N SER A 22 -1.08 -18.77 7.32
CA SER A 22 -0.12 -18.88 6.22
C SER A 22 1.10 -19.73 6.59
N VAL A 23 1.54 -19.66 7.85
CA VAL A 23 2.59 -20.55 8.39
C VAL A 23 2.14 -22.00 8.31
N ARG A 24 0.91 -22.32 8.73
CA ARG A 24 0.36 -23.67 8.68
C ARG A 24 0.33 -24.23 7.25
N GLU A 25 -0.05 -23.39 6.27
CA GLU A 25 -0.03 -23.78 4.85
C GLU A 25 1.41 -24.09 4.39
N ALA A 26 2.38 -23.23 4.69
CA ALA A 26 3.77 -23.44 4.33
C ALA A 26 4.34 -24.73 4.96
N VAL A 27 4.03 -24.97 6.23
CA VAL A 27 4.42 -26.22 6.93
C VAL A 27 3.72 -27.43 6.31
N GLY A 28 2.45 -27.32 5.94
CA GLY A 28 1.70 -28.36 5.23
C GLY A 28 2.30 -28.73 3.87
N HIS A 29 2.96 -27.79 3.20
CA HIS A 29 3.75 -27.99 1.97
C HIS A 29 5.15 -28.57 2.22
N GLY A 30 5.51 -28.84 3.49
CA GLY A 30 6.82 -29.42 3.85
C GLY A 30 7.93 -28.38 4.04
N HIS A 31 7.60 -27.11 4.18
CA HIS A 31 8.57 -26.07 4.48
C HIS A 31 8.71 -25.84 5.99
N SER A 32 9.84 -25.27 6.40
CA SER A 32 10.05 -24.81 7.77
C SER A 32 9.86 -23.29 7.82
N VAL A 33 9.30 -22.79 8.92
CA VAL A 33 9.11 -21.35 9.12
C VAL A 33 9.74 -20.93 10.44
N ILE A 34 10.56 -19.90 10.41
CA ILE A 34 11.17 -19.26 11.57
C ILE A 34 10.63 -17.82 11.69
N VAL A 35 10.06 -17.49 12.84
CA VAL A 35 9.43 -16.19 13.11
C VAL A 35 10.18 -15.51 14.24
N GLU A 36 10.50 -14.22 14.09
CA GLU A 36 11.10 -13.45 15.18
C GLU A 36 10.14 -13.29 16.34
N HIS A 37 10.67 -13.36 17.56
CA HIS A 37 9.93 -13.10 18.79
C HIS A 37 9.13 -11.80 18.70
N ASP A 38 7.86 -11.85 19.13
CA ASP A 38 6.95 -10.69 19.09
C ASP A 38 6.65 -10.12 17.68
N ALA A 39 6.97 -10.80 16.58
CA ALA A 39 6.68 -10.29 15.24
C ALA A 39 5.19 -10.06 14.98
N GLY A 40 4.32 -10.91 15.53
CA GLY A 40 2.86 -10.79 15.41
C GLY A 40 2.18 -9.88 16.41
N ARG A 41 2.92 -9.31 17.39
CA ARG A 41 2.33 -8.53 18.49
C ARG A 41 1.47 -7.37 18.02
N GLY A 42 1.90 -6.66 16.97
CA GLY A 42 1.20 -5.50 16.41
C GLY A 42 -0.18 -5.83 15.81
N ILE A 43 -0.42 -7.10 15.47
CA ILE A 43 -1.70 -7.59 14.94
C ILE A 43 -2.49 -8.44 15.96
N GLY A 44 -2.02 -8.51 17.23
CA GLY A 44 -2.64 -9.29 18.30
C GLY A 44 -2.42 -10.80 18.14
N VAL A 45 -1.28 -11.22 17.57
CA VAL A 45 -0.88 -12.63 17.43
C VAL A 45 0.36 -12.86 18.28
N SER A 46 0.31 -13.88 19.15
CA SER A 46 1.41 -14.28 20.04
C SER A 46 2.33 -15.31 19.38
N ASP A 47 3.54 -15.45 19.95
CA ASP A 47 4.50 -16.48 19.54
C ASP A 47 3.92 -17.88 19.67
N ALA A 48 3.18 -18.15 20.76
CA ALA A 48 2.51 -19.44 20.97
C ALA A 48 1.52 -19.81 19.84
N GLN A 49 0.90 -18.81 19.19
CA GLN A 49 0.02 -19.06 18.04
C GLN A 49 0.83 -19.41 16.79
N TYR A 50 2.03 -18.85 16.62
CA TYR A 50 2.95 -19.25 15.56
C TYR A 50 3.52 -20.64 15.79
N GLU A 51 3.92 -20.99 17.03
CA GLU A 51 4.37 -22.34 17.40
C GLU A 51 3.29 -23.38 17.17
N ALA A 52 2.04 -23.07 17.57
CA ALA A 52 0.88 -23.94 17.30
C ALA A 52 0.58 -24.12 15.82
N ALA A 53 1.03 -23.19 14.95
CA ALA A 53 0.96 -23.31 13.51
C ALA A 53 2.14 -24.08 12.90
N GLY A 54 3.15 -24.43 13.69
CA GLY A 54 4.34 -25.19 13.30
C GLY A 54 5.58 -24.36 13.01
N ALA A 55 5.60 -23.06 13.39
CA ALA A 55 6.80 -22.24 13.29
C ALA A 55 7.74 -22.48 14.48
N THR A 56 9.02 -22.16 14.26
CA THR A 56 10.02 -21.98 15.32
C THR A 56 10.14 -20.49 15.63
N ILE A 57 10.24 -20.11 16.90
CA ILE A 57 10.46 -18.72 17.30
C ILE A 57 11.95 -18.47 17.47
N ALA A 58 12.44 -17.44 16.76
CA ALA A 58 13.82 -16.93 16.93
C ALA A 58 13.84 -15.75 17.89
N PRO A 59 14.84 -15.64 18.77
CA PRO A 59 14.93 -14.54 19.73
C PRO A 59 15.25 -13.18 19.09
N SER A 60 15.75 -13.17 17.86
CA SER A 60 16.18 -11.95 17.18
C SER A 60 16.10 -12.01 15.66
N ALA A 61 16.07 -10.83 15.03
CA ALA A 61 16.15 -10.70 13.57
C ALA A 61 17.46 -11.31 13.02
N GLU A 62 18.57 -11.18 13.75
CA GLU A 62 19.88 -11.76 13.36
C GLU A 62 19.74 -13.25 13.06
N GLU A 63 19.06 -13.99 13.94
CA GLU A 63 18.88 -15.43 13.75
C GLU A 63 17.95 -15.73 12.57
N VAL A 64 16.88 -14.97 12.41
CA VAL A 64 15.96 -15.13 11.26
C VAL A 64 16.73 -14.94 9.96
N PHE A 65 17.45 -13.82 9.81
CA PHE A 65 18.21 -13.52 8.58
C PHE A 65 19.34 -14.51 8.34
N ALA A 66 20.05 -14.96 9.40
CA ALA A 66 21.16 -15.89 9.28
C ALA A 66 20.71 -17.28 8.78
N GLN A 67 19.55 -17.76 9.22
CA GLN A 67 19.09 -19.12 8.94
C GLN A 67 18.22 -19.20 7.69
N ALA A 68 17.32 -18.24 7.45
CA ALA A 68 16.32 -18.33 6.39
C ALA A 68 16.92 -18.30 4.98
N GLU A 69 16.32 -19.08 4.10
CA GLU A 69 16.58 -19.07 2.65
C GLU A 69 15.74 -17.97 1.96
N MET A 70 14.52 -17.74 2.46
CA MET A 70 13.63 -16.68 1.98
C MET A 70 13.15 -15.85 3.17
N ILE A 71 13.32 -14.53 3.07
CA ILE A 71 12.77 -13.56 4.02
C ILE A 71 11.47 -13.00 3.43
N VAL A 72 10.39 -13.09 4.21
CA VAL A 72 9.06 -12.54 3.87
C VAL A 72 8.76 -11.39 4.84
N LYS A 73 8.62 -10.20 4.31
CA LYS A 73 8.35 -8.96 5.05
C LYS A 73 7.14 -8.23 4.46
N VAL A 74 6.79 -7.12 5.09
CA VAL A 74 5.80 -6.18 4.56
C VAL A 74 6.50 -4.96 3.94
N LYS A 75 7.32 -4.25 4.73
CA LYS A 75 7.99 -3.03 4.28
C LYS A 75 9.43 -3.29 3.82
N GLU A 76 9.94 -2.33 3.06
CA GLU A 76 11.33 -2.30 2.62
C GLU A 76 12.30 -2.49 3.78
N PRO A 77 13.37 -3.28 3.60
CA PRO A 77 14.33 -3.57 4.65
C PRO A 77 15.08 -2.30 5.05
N GLN A 78 15.11 -2.00 6.35
CA GLN A 78 15.82 -0.87 6.90
C GLN A 78 17.34 -1.15 6.90
N ALA A 79 18.18 -0.12 7.02
CA ALA A 79 19.65 -0.23 6.91
C ALA A 79 20.26 -1.37 7.75
N GLN A 80 19.76 -1.57 8.97
CA GLN A 80 20.21 -2.67 9.82
C GLN A 80 19.81 -4.06 9.29
N GLU A 81 18.69 -4.19 8.58
CA GLU A 81 18.24 -5.43 7.97
C GLU A 81 18.97 -5.72 6.66
N ARG A 82 19.20 -4.67 5.84
CA ARG A 82 19.95 -4.79 4.57
C ARG A 82 21.36 -5.36 4.78
N ARG A 83 22.03 -5.00 5.90
CA ARG A 83 23.35 -5.52 6.28
C ARG A 83 23.36 -7.01 6.62
N ARG A 84 22.20 -7.61 6.92
CA ARG A 84 22.06 -9.03 7.24
C ARG A 84 21.74 -9.89 6.02
N LEU A 85 21.35 -9.26 4.91
CA LEU A 85 21.10 -9.97 3.66
C LEU A 85 22.41 -10.55 3.09
N ARG A 86 22.29 -11.69 2.44
CA ARG A 86 23.44 -12.40 1.87
C ARG A 86 23.14 -12.94 0.47
N ALA A 87 24.21 -13.21 -0.27
CA ALA A 87 24.11 -13.83 -1.59
C ALA A 87 23.33 -15.16 -1.53
N GLY A 88 22.44 -15.36 -2.49
CA GLY A 88 21.58 -16.54 -2.60
C GLY A 88 20.31 -16.51 -1.72
N GLN A 89 20.16 -15.52 -0.84
CA GLN A 89 18.94 -15.33 -0.05
C GLN A 89 17.87 -14.63 -0.87
N ILE A 90 16.63 -15.05 -0.69
CA ILE A 90 15.45 -14.41 -1.33
C ILE A 90 14.88 -13.39 -0.36
N LEU A 91 14.57 -12.20 -0.85
CA LEU A 91 13.79 -11.18 -0.14
C LEU A 91 12.49 -10.94 -0.91
N PHE A 92 11.35 -11.19 -0.28
CA PHE A 92 10.02 -11.01 -0.86
C PHE A 92 9.21 -10.03 -0.01
N THR A 93 9.03 -8.81 -0.48
CA THR A 93 8.47 -7.67 0.27
C THR A 93 8.16 -6.49 -0.65
N TYR A 94 7.54 -5.41 -0.15
CA TYR A 94 7.60 -4.10 -0.82
C TYR A 94 9.03 -3.56 -0.77
N LEU A 95 9.49 -2.97 -1.87
CA LEU A 95 10.84 -2.42 -2.00
C LEU A 95 10.88 -0.91 -2.26
N HIS A 96 10.08 -0.42 -3.21
CA HIS A 96 10.05 0.99 -3.60
C HIS A 96 11.43 1.58 -3.91
N LEU A 97 12.22 0.91 -4.76
CA LEU A 97 13.65 1.20 -4.97
C LEU A 97 13.94 2.53 -5.68
N ALA A 98 13.09 2.91 -6.65
CA ALA A 98 13.35 4.10 -7.48
C ALA A 98 13.56 5.42 -6.67
N PRO A 99 12.83 5.70 -5.58
CA PRO A 99 13.05 6.87 -4.75
C PRO A 99 14.14 6.69 -3.67
N ASP A 100 14.73 5.50 -3.52
CA ASP A 100 15.69 5.19 -2.44
C ASP A 100 17.00 4.61 -2.98
N PRO A 101 17.94 5.48 -3.40
CA PRO A 101 19.22 5.05 -3.96
C PRO A 101 20.10 4.31 -2.95
N GLU A 102 20.06 4.66 -1.65
CA GLU A 102 20.86 3.99 -0.61
C GLU A 102 20.40 2.53 -0.43
N GLN A 103 19.09 2.31 -0.32
CA GLN A 103 18.52 0.97 -0.24
C GLN A 103 18.89 0.15 -1.47
N THR A 104 18.74 0.75 -2.66
CA THR A 104 19.04 0.06 -3.93
C THR A 104 20.50 -0.38 -3.98
N GLU A 105 21.44 0.49 -3.61
CA GLU A 105 22.87 0.19 -3.58
C GLU A 105 23.19 -0.96 -2.59
N ASP A 106 22.58 -0.91 -1.38
CA ASP A 106 22.77 -1.95 -0.37
C ASP A 106 22.25 -3.32 -0.86
N LEU A 107 21.07 -3.34 -1.51
CA LEU A 107 20.50 -4.59 -2.04
C LEU A 107 21.34 -5.15 -3.20
N VAL A 108 21.86 -4.30 -4.07
CA VAL A 108 22.81 -4.70 -5.13
C VAL A 108 24.06 -5.32 -4.51
N LYS A 109 24.65 -4.68 -3.51
CA LYS A 109 25.86 -5.17 -2.81
C LYS A 109 25.63 -6.48 -2.06
N SER A 110 24.43 -6.73 -1.56
CA SER A 110 24.11 -7.94 -0.79
C SER A 110 24.18 -9.23 -1.62
N GLY A 111 24.01 -9.14 -2.94
CA GLY A 111 23.90 -10.29 -3.84
C GLY A 111 22.65 -11.13 -3.64
N ALA A 112 21.67 -10.65 -2.87
CA ALA A 112 20.38 -11.31 -2.66
C ALA A 112 19.51 -11.25 -3.91
N THR A 113 18.47 -12.09 -3.94
CA THR A 113 17.42 -12.07 -4.95
C THR A 113 16.22 -11.34 -4.38
N CYS A 114 15.94 -10.12 -4.84
CA CYS A 114 14.91 -9.26 -4.28
C CYS A 114 13.70 -9.19 -5.22
N ILE A 115 12.56 -9.66 -4.75
CA ILE A 115 11.29 -9.72 -5.48
C ILE A 115 10.33 -8.74 -4.81
N ALA A 116 9.92 -7.71 -5.55
CA ALA A 116 9.07 -6.63 -5.06
C ALA A 116 7.58 -6.95 -5.27
N TYR A 117 6.78 -6.77 -4.24
CA TYR A 117 5.32 -6.93 -4.33
C TYR A 117 4.69 -5.97 -5.34
N GLU A 118 5.11 -4.70 -5.30
CA GLU A 118 4.51 -3.64 -6.10
C GLU A 118 4.80 -3.69 -7.59
N THR A 119 5.71 -4.55 -8.02
CA THR A 119 6.04 -4.71 -9.45
C THR A 119 5.53 -6.01 -10.05
N VAL A 120 4.78 -6.83 -9.28
CA VAL A 120 4.10 -8.03 -9.79
C VAL A 120 2.78 -7.63 -10.45
N PRO A 121 2.62 -7.71 -11.79
CA PRO A 121 1.35 -7.41 -12.45
C PRO A 121 0.41 -8.61 -12.45
N SER A 122 -0.87 -8.38 -12.75
CA SER A 122 -1.85 -9.42 -12.99
C SER A 122 -2.05 -9.65 -14.49
N PRO A 123 -2.36 -10.87 -14.96
CA PRO A 123 -2.79 -11.14 -16.32
C PRO A 123 -4.00 -10.30 -16.78
N SER A 124 -4.87 -9.94 -15.85
CA SER A 124 -6.04 -9.09 -16.11
C SER A 124 -5.78 -7.59 -15.97
N GLY A 125 -4.53 -7.20 -15.74
CA GLY A 125 -4.13 -5.83 -15.42
C GLY A 125 -4.15 -5.53 -13.93
N GLY A 126 -3.48 -4.45 -13.53
CA GLY A 126 -3.33 -4.05 -12.14
C GLY A 126 -2.21 -4.78 -11.40
N LEU A 127 -2.07 -4.48 -10.11
CA LEU A 127 -0.99 -4.93 -9.22
C LEU A 127 -1.59 -5.70 -8.05
N PRO A 128 -1.74 -7.03 -8.16
CA PRO A 128 -2.51 -7.84 -7.21
C PRO A 128 -1.93 -7.84 -5.79
N LEU A 129 -0.62 -7.64 -5.63
CA LEU A 129 0.02 -7.58 -4.31
C LEU A 129 0.02 -6.16 -3.72
N LEU A 130 -0.24 -5.12 -4.52
CA LEU A 130 -0.44 -3.75 -4.05
C LEU A 130 -1.92 -3.44 -3.78
N ALA A 131 -2.83 -4.05 -4.54
CA ALA A 131 -4.27 -3.82 -4.44
C ALA A 131 -4.82 -3.91 -3.00
N PRO A 132 -4.47 -4.90 -2.15
CA PRO A 132 -4.98 -4.97 -0.78
C PRO A 132 -4.67 -3.73 0.05
N MET A 133 -3.49 -3.13 -0.14
CA MET A 133 -3.13 -1.90 0.59
C MET A 133 -3.90 -0.69 0.05
N SER A 134 -4.13 -0.63 -1.24
CA SER A 134 -4.98 0.39 -1.87
C SER A 134 -6.44 0.29 -1.41
N GLU A 135 -6.95 -0.93 -1.24
CA GLU A 135 -8.30 -1.20 -0.70
C GLU A 135 -8.44 -0.70 0.74
N VAL A 136 -7.46 -1.04 1.59
CA VAL A 136 -7.42 -0.58 2.98
C VAL A 136 -7.31 0.94 3.05
N ALA A 137 -6.39 1.54 2.28
CA ALA A 137 -6.21 2.99 2.25
C ALA A 137 -7.48 3.73 1.82
N GLY A 138 -8.17 3.24 0.77
CA GLY A 138 -9.44 3.80 0.32
C GLY A 138 -10.53 3.77 1.40
N ARG A 139 -10.63 2.68 2.15
CA ARG A 139 -11.58 2.57 3.28
C ARG A 139 -11.20 3.49 4.43
N MET A 140 -9.92 3.53 4.79
CA MET A 140 -9.42 4.39 5.85
C MET A 140 -9.58 5.88 5.54
N SER A 141 -9.49 6.30 4.27
CA SER A 141 -9.62 7.70 3.89
C SER A 141 -10.96 8.30 4.32
N VAL A 142 -12.03 7.51 4.23
CA VAL A 142 -13.37 7.93 4.68
C VAL A 142 -13.46 7.94 6.20
N GLN A 143 -12.91 6.92 6.87
CA GLN A 143 -12.90 6.86 8.33
C GLN A 143 -12.12 8.04 8.93
N ALA A 144 -10.93 8.33 8.41
CA ALA A 144 -10.12 9.48 8.82
C ALA A 144 -10.79 10.82 8.48
N GLY A 145 -11.36 10.94 7.27
CA GLY A 145 -12.07 12.13 6.84
C GLY A 145 -13.30 12.42 7.71
N ALA A 146 -14.09 11.41 8.04
CA ALA A 146 -15.25 11.55 8.92
C ALA A 146 -14.85 12.00 10.34
N TYR A 147 -13.77 11.44 10.88
CA TYR A 147 -13.20 11.85 12.18
C TYR A 147 -12.73 13.31 12.16
N CYS A 148 -12.03 13.73 11.10
CA CYS A 148 -11.55 15.09 10.95
C CYS A 148 -12.68 16.12 10.74
N LEU A 149 -13.87 15.72 10.27
CA LEU A 149 -15.04 16.60 10.15
C LEU A 149 -15.68 16.96 11.49
N GLU A 150 -15.33 16.28 12.57
CA GLU A 150 -15.83 16.59 13.91
C GLU A 150 -15.23 17.91 14.42
N GLN A 151 -16.06 18.72 15.12
CA GLN A 151 -15.66 20.02 15.67
C GLN A 151 -14.42 19.97 16.59
N PRO A 152 -14.22 18.96 17.47
CA PRO A 152 -13.04 18.88 18.31
C PRO A 152 -11.72 18.72 17.54
N HIS A 153 -11.79 18.33 16.26
CA HIS A 153 -10.64 18.16 15.36
C HIS A 153 -10.48 19.34 14.38
N GLY A 154 -11.24 20.42 14.60
CA GLY A 154 -11.23 21.62 13.75
C GLY A 154 -12.17 21.54 12.53
N GLY A 155 -12.91 20.43 12.39
CA GLY A 155 -13.81 20.20 11.28
C GLY A 155 -15.11 21.01 11.33
N LEU A 156 -15.91 20.89 10.26
CA LEU A 156 -17.20 21.56 10.09
C LEU A 156 -18.25 21.21 11.18
N GLY A 157 -18.01 20.18 12.02
CA GLY A 157 -18.97 19.72 13.04
C GLY A 157 -20.18 18.99 12.44
N ILE A 158 -20.00 18.24 11.36
CA ILE A 158 -21.06 17.54 10.64
C ILE A 158 -20.84 16.03 10.63
N LEU A 159 -21.95 15.29 10.60
CA LEU A 159 -21.94 13.83 10.36
C LEU A 159 -21.93 13.55 8.87
N LEU A 160 -21.12 12.55 8.47
CA LEU A 160 -20.97 12.17 7.06
C LEU A 160 -22.31 11.78 6.43
N GLY A 161 -23.14 11.03 7.13
CA GLY A 161 -24.45 10.57 6.65
C GLY A 161 -25.64 11.48 7.01
N GLY A 162 -25.43 12.60 7.70
CA GLY A 162 -26.51 13.43 8.23
C GLY A 162 -27.40 12.68 9.22
N VAL A 163 -28.63 13.18 9.42
CA VAL A 163 -29.71 12.52 10.18
C VAL A 163 -31.05 12.90 9.53
N PRO A 164 -32.16 12.23 9.86
CA PRO A 164 -33.47 12.62 9.31
C PRO A 164 -33.77 14.11 9.49
N GLY A 165 -33.94 14.82 8.37
CA GLY A 165 -34.18 16.28 8.33
C GLY A 165 -32.89 17.13 8.26
N VAL A 166 -31.70 16.51 8.22
CA VAL A 166 -30.40 17.19 8.02
C VAL A 166 -29.65 16.50 6.88
N ASP A 167 -29.20 17.28 5.91
CA ASP A 167 -28.48 16.78 4.73
C ASP A 167 -27.20 16.04 5.10
N PRO A 168 -26.83 14.99 4.34
CA PRO A 168 -25.53 14.34 4.48
C PRO A 168 -24.40 15.23 3.98
N ALA A 169 -23.18 14.95 4.44
CA ALA A 169 -21.97 15.59 3.92
C ALA A 169 -21.72 15.19 2.45
N ARG A 170 -21.20 16.15 1.69
CA ARG A 170 -20.74 15.91 0.33
C ARG A 170 -19.31 15.41 0.30
N VAL A 171 -19.12 14.19 -0.18
CA VAL A 171 -17.82 13.54 -0.38
C VAL A 171 -17.46 13.54 -1.86
N VAL A 172 -16.33 14.12 -2.19
CA VAL A 172 -15.78 14.14 -3.55
C VAL A 172 -14.56 13.25 -3.61
N VAL A 173 -14.59 12.26 -4.51
CA VAL A 173 -13.47 11.33 -4.73
C VAL A 173 -12.81 11.64 -6.06
N LEU A 174 -11.54 12.04 -6.03
CA LEU A 174 -10.73 12.32 -7.21
C LEU A 174 -9.97 11.04 -7.61
N GLY A 175 -10.45 10.38 -8.67
CA GLY A 175 -9.93 9.09 -9.16
C GLY A 175 -10.82 7.91 -8.78
N GLY A 176 -11.20 7.12 -9.80
CA GLY A 176 -12.07 5.94 -9.69
C GLY A 176 -11.32 4.60 -9.74
N GLY A 177 -10.03 4.60 -9.39
CA GLY A 177 -9.21 3.38 -9.28
C GLY A 177 -9.55 2.54 -8.04
N VAL A 178 -8.63 1.65 -7.62
CA VAL A 178 -8.85 0.77 -6.45
C VAL A 178 -9.13 1.58 -5.18
N VAL A 179 -8.28 2.56 -4.87
CA VAL A 179 -8.46 3.46 -3.71
C VAL A 179 -9.82 4.14 -3.75
N GLY A 180 -10.14 4.79 -4.87
CA GLY A 180 -11.39 5.53 -5.03
C GLY A 180 -12.62 4.64 -4.94
N THR A 181 -12.61 3.45 -5.53
CA THR A 181 -13.69 2.46 -5.44
C THR A 181 -13.99 2.09 -4.00
N HIS A 182 -12.95 1.85 -3.20
CA HIS A 182 -13.11 1.48 -1.79
C HIS A 182 -13.50 2.68 -0.90
N ALA A 183 -13.05 3.90 -1.23
CA ALA A 183 -13.52 5.13 -0.60
C ALA A 183 -15.03 5.35 -0.87
N ILE A 184 -15.46 5.24 -2.13
CA ILE A 184 -16.87 5.33 -2.53
C ILE A 184 -17.73 4.32 -1.76
N HIS A 185 -17.27 3.07 -1.68
CA HIS A 185 -18.01 2.01 -0.98
C HIS A 185 -18.31 2.36 0.48
N ILE A 186 -17.31 2.86 1.21
CA ILE A 186 -17.49 3.25 2.61
C ILE A 186 -18.29 4.53 2.74
N ALA A 187 -18.05 5.55 1.93
CA ALA A 187 -18.78 6.81 1.99
C ALA A 187 -20.29 6.63 1.72
N LEU A 188 -20.64 5.82 0.70
CA LEU A 188 -22.03 5.43 0.44
C LEU A 188 -22.62 4.61 1.59
N GLY A 189 -21.84 3.67 2.16
CA GLY A 189 -22.27 2.86 3.30
C GLY A 189 -22.54 3.69 4.56
N MET A 190 -21.86 4.83 4.71
CA MET A 190 -22.10 5.81 5.79
C MET A 190 -23.22 6.81 5.47
N GLY A 191 -23.83 6.74 4.27
CA GLY A 191 -24.96 7.58 3.88
C GLY A 191 -24.58 8.95 3.34
N ALA A 192 -23.33 9.17 2.91
CA ALA A 192 -22.89 10.45 2.33
C ALA A 192 -23.46 10.71 0.93
N ASP A 193 -23.51 11.99 0.51
CA ASP A 193 -23.70 12.39 -0.91
C ASP A 193 -22.35 12.26 -1.65
N VAL A 194 -22.18 11.19 -2.43
CA VAL A 194 -20.88 10.80 -3.01
C VAL A 194 -20.78 11.16 -4.49
N TRP A 195 -19.71 11.84 -4.84
CA TRP A 195 -19.34 12.25 -6.19
C TRP A 195 -17.96 11.73 -6.54
N VAL A 196 -17.81 11.04 -7.67
CA VAL A 196 -16.52 10.58 -8.18
C VAL A 196 -16.17 11.27 -9.48
N LEU A 197 -14.95 11.76 -9.59
CA LEU A 197 -14.39 12.38 -10.78
C LEU A 197 -13.27 11.49 -11.33
N ASP A 198 -13.39 11.08 -12.60
CA ASP A 198 -12.35 10.32 -13.30
C ASP A 198 -12.29 10.72 -14.78
N ARG A 199 -11.11 10.60 -15.40
CA ARG A 199 -10.91 10.83 -16.84
C ARG A 199 -11.28 9.63 -17.70
N SER A 200 -11.39 8.44 -17.11
CA SER A 200 -11.79 7.22 -17.79
C SER A 200 -13.30 7.06 -17.76
N THR A 201 -13.94 7.22 -18.91
CA THR A 201 -15.39 6.92 -19.03
C THR A 201 -15.71 5.47 -18.74
N ASP A 202 -14.76 4.55 -18.96
CA ASP A 202 -14.96 3.12 -18.67
C ASP A 202 -14.89 2.84 -17.17
N ALA A 203 -13.98 3.51 -16.42
CA ALA A 203 -13.97 3.48 -14.97
C ALA A 203 -15.29 4.04 -14.40
N LEU A 204 -15.75 5.18 -14.89
CA LEU A 204 -17.03 5.77 -14.47
C LEU A 204 -18.21 4.83 -14.74
N LYS A 205 -18.25 4.17 -15.91
CA LYS A 205 -19.29 3.17 -16.23
C LYS A 205 -19.21 1.94 -15.31
N ALA A 206 -17.99 1.46 -14.99
CA ALA A 206 -17.80 0.34 -14.08
C ALA A 206 -18.31 0.68 -12.68
N LEU A 207 -17.94 1.84 -12.15
CA LEU A 207 -18.41 2.34 -10.86
C LEU A 207 -19.93 2.52 -10.83
N TRP A 208 -20.52 3.09 -11.90
CA TRP A 208 -21.96 3.25 -11.99
C TRP A 208 -22.70 1.89 -12.00
N ARG A 209 -22.15 0.88 -12.69
CA ARG A 209 -22.71 -0.48 -12.66
C ARG A 209 -22.61 -1.12 -11.28
N GLN A 210 -21.52 -0.85 -10.55
CA GLN A 210 -21.27 -1.44 -9.24
C GLN A 210 -22.13 -0.82 -8.14
N PHE A 211 -22.26 0.51 -8.13
CA PHE A 211 -22.90 1.24 -7.03
C PHE A 211 -24.30 1.77 -7.37
N GLY A 212 -24.62 1.93 -8.64
CA GLY A 212 -25.93 2.40 -9.09
C GLY A 212 -26.21 3.87 -8.78
N ARG A 213 -27.49 4.20 -8.61
CA ARG A 213 -28.00 5.57 -8.44
C ARG A 213 -27.45 6.36 -7.24
N PRO A 214 -27.10 5.77 -6.10
CA PRO A 214 -26.52 6.55 -5.01
C PRO A 214 -25.20 7.22 -5.32
N LEU A 215 -24.49 6.76 -6.37
CA LEU A 215 -23.21 7.34 -6.79
C LEU A 215 -23.41 8.33 -7.93
N ASN A 216 -22.88 9.55 -7.75
CA ASN A 216 -22.77 10.54 -8.81
C ASN A 216 -21.43 10.41 -9.52
N THR A 217 -21.43 10.21 -10.84
CA THR A 217 -20.22 10.07 -11.65
C THR A 217 -20.03 11.29 -12.56
N VAL A 218 -18.82 11.84 -12.59
CA VAL A 218 -18.48 13.07 -13.33
C VAL A 218 -17.19 12.85 -14.12
N PHE A 219 -17.17 13.26 -15.38
CA PHE A 219 -15.95 13.29 -16.17
C PHE A 219 -15.04 14.42 -15.66
N SER A 220 -13.79 14.07 -15.31
CA SER A 220 -12.84 14.96 -14.66
C SER A 220 -12.23 15.97 -15.65
N THR A 221 -12.82 17.15 -15.72
CA THR A 221 -12.22 18.37 -16.31
C THR A 221 -11.75 19.29 -15.21
N SER A 222 -10.90 20.28 -15.52
CA SER A 222 -10.49 21.28 -14.54
C SER A 222 -11.69 22.04 -13.94
N ASP A 223 -12.65 22.44 -14.78
CA ASP A 223 -13.90 23.08 -14.33
C ASP A 223 -14.74 22.17 -13.42
N ALA A 224 -14.84 20.88 -13.76
CA ALA A 224 -15.58 19.93 -12.92
C ALA A 224 -14.89 19.74 -11.55
N VAL A 225 -13.54 19.62 -11.54
CA VAL A 225 -12.77 19.52 -10.27
C VAL A 225 -13.02 20.77 -9.42
N GLU A 226 -12.86 21.97 -9.99
CA GLU A 226 -13.07 23.23 -9.28
C GLU A 226 -14.47 23.29 -8.65
N ARG A 227 -15.52 23.11 -9.44
CA ARG A 227 -16.91 23.18 -8.97
C ARG A 227 -17.21 22.18 -7.85
N HIS A 228 -16.74 20.94 -7.99
CA HIS A 228 -17.07 19.90 -7.02
C HIS A 228 -16.23 20.03 -5.74
N VAL A 229 -14.96 20.42 -5.83
CA VAL A 229 -14.08 20.65 -4.67
C VAL A 229 -14.60 21.82 -3.81
N LEU A 230 -15.00 22.94 -4.42
CA LEU A 230 -15.57 24.08 -3.69
C LEU A 230 -16.88 23.75 -2.94
N MET A 231 -17.65 22.78 -3.42
CA MET A 231 -18.89 22.36 -2.76
C MET A 231 -18.70 21.23 -1.74
N ALA A 232 -17.51 20.60 -1.71
CA ALA A 232 -17.25 19.44 -0.87
C ALA A 232 -17.13 19.79 0.61
N ASP A 233 -17.49 18.83 1.45
CA ASP A 233 -17.17 18.81 2.87
C ASP A 233 -15.94 17.93 3.12
N LEU A 234 -15.79 16.87 2.31
CA LEU A 234 -14.65 15.96 2.31
C LEU A 234 -14.18 15.70 0.86
N VAL A 235 -12.89 15.93 0.57
CA VAL A 235 -12.28 15.56 -0.70
C VAL A 235 -11.25 14.46 -0.47
N ILE A 236 -11.35 13.37 -1.23
CA ILE A 236 -10.42 12.24 -1.16
C ILE A 236 -9.60 12.19 -2.44
N GLY A 237 -8.30 12.42 -2.33
CA GLY A 237 -7.33 12.28 -3.40
C GLY A 237 -6.93 10.83 -3.60
N ALA A 238 -7.43 10.20 -4.68
CA ALA A 238 -7.29 8.77 -4.94
C ALA A 238 -6.68 8.46 -6.32
N VAL A 239 -5.95 9.42 -6.90
CA VAL A 239 -5.30 9.26 -8.20
C VAL A 239 -3.94 8.61 -8.01
N LEU A 240 -3.73 7.50 -8.70
CA LEU A 240 -2.45 6.78 -8.75
C LEU A 240 -2.04 6.63 -10.22
N ILE A 241 -0.82 7.04 -10.56
CA ILE A 241 -0.20 6.77 -11.85
C ILE A 241 0.96 5.80 -11.60
N PRO A 242 0.89 4.56 -12.09
CA PRO A 242 1.95 3.59 -11.88
C PRO A 242 3.31 4.13 -12.37
N GLY A 243 4.32 4.14 -11.49
CA GLY A 243 5.68 4.57 -11.82
C GLY A 243 5.89 6.08 -12.02
N ALA A 244 4.89 6.93 -11.74
CA ALA A 244 4.99 8.38 -11.89
C ALA A 244 4.44 9.11 -10.66
N ALA A 245 4.80 10.40 -10.52
CA ALA A 245 4.24 11.28 -9.52
C ALA A 245 2.73 11.52 -9.77
N ALA A 246 1.97 11.68 -8.71
CA ALA A 246 0.56 12.04 -8.79
C ALA A 246 0.42 13.45 -9.41
N PRO A 247 -0.55 13.68 -10.32
CA PRO A 247 -0.80 15.00 -10.86
C PRO A 247 -1.40 15.90 -9.78
N LYS A 248 -0.98 17.17 -9.74
CA LYS A 248 -1.59 18.18 -8.87
C LYS A 248 -2.93 18.61 -9.47
N LEU A 249 -4.02 18.05 -8.93
CA LEU A 249 -5.39 18.30 -9.41
C LEU A 249 -6.07 19.48 -8.71
N VAL A 250 -5.66 19.78 -7.48
CA VAL A 250 -6.24 20.83 -6.65
C VAL A 250 -5.14 21.81 -6.27
N SER A 251 -5.26 23.05 -6.74
CA SER A 251 -4.30 24.11 -6.46
C SER A 251 -4.46 24.66 -5.03
N ALA A 252 -3.44 25.36 -4.54
CA ALA A 252 -3.51 26.06 -3.26
C ALA A 252 -4.63 27.14 -3.24
N GLU A 253 -4.87 27.79 -4.38
CA GLU A 253 -5.93 28.78 -4.52
C GLU A 253 -7.33 28.14 -4.42
N LEU A 254 -7.47 26.93 -4.97
CA LEU A 254 -8.72 26.16 -4.85
C LEU A 254 -8.95 25.68 -3.41
N ILE A 255 -7.92 25.25 -2.70
CA ILE A 255 -7.99 24.92 -1.26
C ILE A 255 -8.50 26.12 -0.46
N LYS A 256 -7.93 27.32 -0.70
CA LYS A 256 -8.36 28.55 -0.04
C LYS A 256 -9.84 28.89 -0.29
N GLY A 257 -10.41 28.45 -1.42
CA GLY A 257 -11.82 28.65 -1.75
C GLY A 257 -12.77 27.64 -1.12
N MET A 258 -12.26 26.56 -0.50
CA MET A 258 -13.10 25.55 0.16
C MET A 258 -13.76 26.10 1.42
N LYS A 259 -14.76 25.37 1.93
CA LYS A 259 -15.44 25.75 3.18
C LYS A 259 -14.45 25.65 4.35
N PRO A 260 -14.35 26.66 5.25
CA PRO A 260 -13.56 26.53 6.47
C PRO A 260 -14.01 25.31 7.30
N GLY A 261 -13.06 24.51 7.76
CA GLY A 261 -13.33 23.25 8.46
C GLY A 261 -13.64 22.04 7.55
N SER A 262 -13.64 22.22 6.21
CA SER A 262 -13.67 21.07 5.29
C SER A 262 -12.37 20.27 5.36
N VAL A 263 -12.40 19.03 4.88
CA VAL A 263 -11.30 18.09 5.02
C VAL A 263 -10.83 17.62 3.65
N VAL A 264 -9.51 17.52 3.47
CA VAL A 264 -8.89 16.81 2.36
C VAL A 264 -8.09 15.62 2.89
N VAL A 265 -8.26 14.45 2.28
CA VAL A 265 -7.49 13.24 2.56
C VAL A 265 -6.71 12.87 1.31
N ASP A 266 -5.38 13.00 1.36
CA ASP A 266 -4.52 12.71 0.22
C ASP A 266 -3.94 11.30 0.33
N VAL A 267 -4.63 10.32 -0.26
CA VAL A 267 -4.14 8.94 -0.29
C VAL A 267 -2.97 8.77 -1.26
N ALA A 268 -2.84 9.68 -2.23
CA ALA A 268 -1.75 9.70 -3.21
C ALA A 268 -0.44 10.28 -2.65
N ILE A 269 -0.38 10.59 -1.35
CA ILE A 269 0.75 11.31 -0.74
C ILE A 269 2.10 10.60 -0.94
N ASP A 270 2.13 9.27 -0.95
CA ASP A 270 3.34 8.47 -1.20
C ASP A 270 3.93 8.72 -2.62
N GLN A 271 3.13 9.27 -3.54
CA GLN A 271 3.53 9.69 -4.89
C GLN A 271 3.56 11.21 -5.05
N GLY A 272 3.73 11.97 -3.96
CA GLY A 272 3.79 13.42 -3.94
C GLY A 272 2.45 14.11 -3.74
N GLY A 273 1.34 13.37 -3.68
CA GLY A 273 -0.01 13.89 -3.44
C GLY A 273 -0.64 14.62 -4.62
N CYS A 274 -1.97 14.69 -4.66
CA CYS A 274 -2.73 15.37 -5.71
C CYS A 274 -3.23 16.76 -5.34
N PHE A 275 -2.95 17.25 -4.14
CA PHE A 275 -3.15 18.66 -3.76
C PHE A 275 -1.81 19.39 -3.73
N GLU A 276 -1.75 20.62 -4.19
CA GLU A 276 -0.52 21.42 -4.14
C GLU A 276 -0.04 21.68 -2.71
N THR A 277 -0.97 21.79 -1.77
CA THR A 277 -0.72 22.02 -0.34
C THR A 277 -0.38 20.75 0.44
N SER A 278 -0.41 19.57 -0.19
CA SER A 278 -0.12 18.30 0.48
C SER A 278 1.37 18.15 0.78
N HIS A 279 1.68 17.77 2.03
CA HIS A 279 2.97 17.23 2.43
C HIS A 279 2.76 16.00 3.35
N PRO A 280 3.69 15.02 3.35
CA PRO A 280 3.54 13.81 4.14
C PRO A 280 3.44 14.08 5.63
N THR A 281 2.50 13.40 6.30
CA THR A 281 2.35 13.35 7.74
C THR A 281 2.52 11.93 8.27
N THR A 282 2.46 11.77 9.58
CA THR A 282 2.63 10.48 10.26
C THR A 282 1.38 10.12 11.08
N HIS A 283 1.28 8.87 11.52
CA HIS A 283 0.20 8.47 12.44
C HIS A 283 0.26 9.17 13.81
N ALA A 284 1.42 9.71 14.22
CA ALA A 284 1.55 10.45 15.48
C ALA A 284 1.01 11.88 15.35
N GLU A 285 1.23 12.52 14.20
CA GLU A 285 0.74 13.87 13.87
C GLU A 285 0.07 13.80 12.49
N PRO A 286 -1.20 13.34 12.42
CA PRO A 286 -1.81 12.94 11.16
C PRO A 286 -2.34 14.12 10.32
N THR A 287 -2.57 15.28 10.94
CA THR A 287 -3.25 16.41 10.29
C THR A 287 -2.52 17.73 10.48
N TYR A 288 -2.78 18.63 9.56
CA TYR A 288 -2.45 20.05 9.65
C TYR A 288 -3.54 20.84 8.92
N ALA A 289 -3.57 22.16 9.10
CA ALA A 289 -4.53 23.04 8.43
C ALA A 289 -3.82 24.01 7.48
N VAL A 290 -4.41 24.25 6.32
CA VAL A 290 -4.02 25.30 5.36
C VAL A 290 -5.29 26.04 4.97
N ASP A 291 -5.32 27.35 5.15
CA ASP A 291 -6.49 28.20 4.89
C ASP A 291 -7.79 27.64 5.50
N ASP A 292 -7.73 27.23 6.77
CA ASP A 292 -8.83 26.61 7.53
C ASP A 292 -9.36 25.26 6.96
N VAL A 293 -8.67 24.67 5.99
CA VAL A 293 -8.97 23.32 5.47
C VAL A 293 -8.04 22.30 6.12
N ILE A 294 -8.61 21.24 6.68
CA ILE A 294 -7.85 20.18 7.35
C ILE A 294 -7.29 19.21 6.32
N HIS A 295 -5.99 18.98 6.40
CA HIS A 295 -5.26 18.02 5.56
C HIS A 295 -4.91 16.78 6.36
N TYR A 296 -5.33 15.60 5.91
CA TYR A 296 -4.88 14.30 6.38
C TYR A 296 -4.05 13.67 5.27
N CYS A 297 -2.73 13.64 5.46
CA CYS A 297 -1.76 13.21 4.45
C CYS A 297 -0.80 12.15 5.00
N VAL A 298 -1.31 11.21 5.79
CA VAL A 298 -0.50 10.18 6.43
C VAL A 298 0.08 9.23 5.39
N ALA A 299 1.40 9.22 5.27
CA ALA A 299 2.11 8.21 4.51
C ALA A 299 1.92 6.83 5.17
N ASN A 300 1.75 5.79 4.36
CA ASN A 300 1.51 4.44 4.87
C ASN A 300 0.20 4.29 5.69
N MET A 301 -0.90 4.89 5.24
CA MET A 301 -2.20 4.77 5.91
C MET A 301 -2.55 3.33 6.37
N PRO A 302 -2.33 2.26 5.54
CA PRO A 302 -2.64 0.89 5.94
C PRO A 302 -1.89 0.39 7.19
N GLY A 303 -0.75 0.99 7.53
CA GLY A 303 0.00 0.70 8.76
C GLY A 303 -0.78 1.02 10.04
N GLY A 304 -1.72 1.97 9.98
CA GLY A 304 -2.59 2.34 11.11
C GLY A 304 -3.68 1.31 11.47
N VAL A 305 -3.96 0.36 10.57
CA VAL A 305 -4.87 -0.77 10.82
C VAL A 305 -4.17 -2.11 10.54
N PRO A 306 -3.09 -2.41 11.29
CA PRO A 306 -2.13 -3.45 10.93
C PRO A 306 -2.76 -4.84 10.88
N ARG A 307 -3.75 -5.14 11.72
CA ARG A 307 -4.43 -6.43 11.70
C ARG A 307 -5.17 -6.65 10.37
N THR A 308 -6.01 -5.72 9.96
CA THR A 308 -6.74 -5.82 8.69
C THR A 308 -5.77 -5.88 7.50
N SER A 309 -4.78 -5.00 7.49
CA SER A 309 -3.80 -4.89 6.42
C SER A 309 -2.93 -6.14 6.27
N THR A 310 -2.50 -6.74 7.38
CA THR A 310 -1.72 -7.99 7.36
C THR A 310 -2.52 -9.14 6.77
N PHE A 311 -3.75 -9.36 7.23
CA PHE A 311 -4.57 -10.45 6.70
C PHE A 311 -4.90 -10.25 5.23
N ALA A 312 -5.25 -9.03 4.82
CA ALA A 312 -5.50 -8.72 3.42
C ALA A 312 -4.27 -8.96 2.53
N LEU A 313 -3.09 -8.53 2.98
CA LEU A 313 -1.84 -8.75 2.26
C LEU A 313 -1.47 -10.22 2.21
N ASN A 314 -1.55 -10.95 3.33
CA ASN A 314 -1.22 -12.38 3.38
C ASN A 314 -2.10 -13.22 2.44
N ASN A 315 -3.40 -12.90 2.33
CA ASN A 315 -4.29 -13.58 1.39
C ASN A 315 -3.81 -13.43 -0.06
N ALA A 316 -3.22 -12.28 -0.40
CA ALA A 316 -2.69 -12.02 -1.74
C ALA A 316 -1.29 -12.62 -1.95
N THR A 317 -0.40 -12.56 -0.93
CA THR A 317 1.00 -12.95 -1.07
C THR A 317 1.23 -14.46 -0.88
N LEU A 318 0.40 -15.15 -0.11
CA LEU A 318 0.58 -16.56 0.21
C LEU A 318 0.76 -17.48 -1.01
N PRO A 319 -0.03 -17.37 -2.09
CA PRO A 319 0.17 -18.22 -3.28
C PRO A 319 1.56 -18.05 -3.89
N TYR A 320 2.12 -16.86 -3.85
CA TYR A 320 3.45 -16.57 -4.38
C TYR A 320 4.55 -17.03 -3.43
N VAL A 321 4.36 -16.90 -2.12
CA VAL A 321 5.28 -17.45 -1.10
C VAL A 321 5.39 -18.97 -1.30
N LEU A 322 4.27 -19.68 -1.45
CA LEU A 322 4.26 -21.12 -1.70
C LEU A 322 4.91 -21.47 -3.04
N ALA A 323 4.60 -20.73 -4.11
CA ALA A 323 5.22 -20.98 -5.41
C ALA A 323 6.75 -20.83 -5.38
N LEU A 324 7.26 -19.78 -4.69
CA LEU A 324 8.69 -19.56 -4.50
C LEU A 324 9.33 -20.64 -3.63
N ALA A 325 8.62 -21.11 -2.60
CA ALA A 325 9.12 -22.13 -1.68
C ALA A 325 9.11 -23.53 -2.29
N ASP A 326 8.01 -23.93 -2.96
CA ASP A 326 7.82 -25.26 -3.53
C ASP A 326 8.76 -25.54 -4.72
N LYS A 327 8.89 -24.55 -5.62
CA LYS A 327 9.64 -24.68 -6.88
C LYS A 327 11.08 -24.17 -6.80
N GLY A 328 11.38 -23.36 -5.77
CA GLY A 328 12.55 -22.47 -5.77
C GLY A 328 12.34 -21.27 -6.70
N TYR A 329 12.98 -20.14 -6.36
CA TYR A 329 12.73 -18.87 -7.06
C TYR A 329 12.99 -18.94 -8.58
N LYS A 330 14.04 -19.64 -9.03
CA LYS A 330 14.36 -19.72 -10.46
C LYS A 330 13.21 -20.33 -11.27
N GLN A 331 12.73 -21.49 -10.85
CA GLN A 331 11.64 -22.17 -11.55
C GLN A 331 10.31 -21.42 -11.41
N ALA A 332 10.01 -20.88 -10.22
CA ALA A 332 8.79 -20.10 -10.02
C ALA A 332 8.72 -18.86 -10.93
N LEU A 333 9.85 -18.13 -11.08
CA LEU A 333 9.96 -16.96 -11.94
C LEU A 333 10.01 -17.32 -13.45
N GLN A 334 10.48 -18.51 -13.81
CA GLN A 334 10.43 -19.02 -15.18
C GLN A 334 9.01 -19.39 -15.59
N ASP A 335 8.29 -20.06 -14.70
CA ASP A 335 6.91 -20.53 -14.94
C ASP A 335 5.90 -19.39 -15.02
N ASP A 336 6.09 -18.34 -14.22
CA ASP A 336 5.17 -17.21 -14.12
C ASP A 336 5.86 -15.88 -14.56
N PRO A 337 5.57 -15.41 -15.79
CA PRO A 337 6.13 -14.15 -16.28
C PRO A 337 5.66 -12.93 -15.49
N HIS A 338 4.51 -13.00 -14.81
CA HIS A 338 4.02 -11.92 -13.97
C HIS A 338 4.80 -11.85 -12.65
N LEU A 339 5.02 -12.99 -12.00
CA LEU A 339 5.88 -13.04 -10.82
C LEU A 339 7.32 -12.66 -11.16
N ARG A 340 7.81 -13.05 -12.35
CA ARG A 340 9.14 -12.65 -12.85
C ARG A 340 9.30 -11.14 -12.97
N ALA A 341 8.26 -10.41 -13.35
CA ALA A 341 8.30 -8.94 -13.39
C ALA A 341 8.49 -8.32 -11.98
N GLY A 342 8.22 -9.09 -10.93
CA GLY A 342 8.54 -8.73 -9.55
C GLY A 342 10.03 -8.73 -9.22
N LEU A 343 10.88 -9.37 -10.03
CA LEU A 343 12.32 -9.45 -9.79
C LEU A 343 12.97 -8.08 -10.01
N ASN A 344 13.40 -7.42 -8.95
CA ASN A 344 13.97 -6.06 -9.02
C ASN A 344 15.48 -6.05 -8.88
N VAL A 345 16.06 -6.94 -8.05
CA VAL A 345 17.51 -7.11 -7.91
C VAL A 345 17.83 -8.60 -7.93
N HIS A 346 18.84 -8.99 -8.69
CA HIS A 346 19.29 -10.37 -8.76
C HIS A 346 20.82 -10.46 -8.80
N LYS A 347 21.42 -11.06 -7.76
CA LYS A 347 22.88 -11.29 -7.67
C LYS A 347 23.74 -10.05 -8.00
N GLY A 348 23.30 -8.89 -7.54
CA GLY A 348 24.01 -7.63 -7.76
C GLY A 348 23.63 -6.86 -9.04
N GLU A 349 22.70 -7.34 -9.83
CA GLU A 349 22.19 -6.68 -11.04
C GLU A 349 20.79 -6.12 -10.80
N ILE A 350 20.48 -4.95 -11.42
CA ILE A 350 19.14 -4.37 -11.41
C ILE A 350 18.32 -4.95 -12.57
N THR A 351 17.20 -5.57 -12.23
CA THR A 351 16.31 -6.26 -13.18
C THR A 351 14.93 -5.61 -13.31
N CYS A 352 14.74 -4.42 -12.73
CA CYS A 352 13.57 -3.57 -12.92
C CYS A 352 13.96 -2.33 -13.73
N GLU A 353 13.37 -2.20 -14.94
CA GLU A 353 13.73 -1.11 -15.86
C GLU A 353 13.47 0.28 -15.28
N GLY A 354 12.35 0.47 -14.57
CA GLY A 354 12.02 1.75 -13.94
C GLY A 354 13.02 2.16 -12.87
N VAL A 355 13.55 1.20 -12.11
CA VAL A 355 14.61 1.44 -11.10
C VAL A 355 15.94 1.79 -11.80
N ALA A 356 16.31 1.03 -12.84
CA ALA A 356 17.52 1.28 -13.60
C ALA A 356 17.51 2.68 -14.22
N GLN A 357 16.41 3.09 -14.85
CA GLN A 357 16.25 4.42 -15.44
C GLN A 357 16.29 5.53 -14.38
N ALA A 358 15.60 5.36 -13.25
CA ALA A 358 15.52 6.39 -12.20
C ALA A 358 16.87 6.65 -11.53
N LEU A 359 17.70 5.61 -11.35
CA LEU A 359 18.95 5.67 -10.58
C LEU A 359 20.22 5.55 -11.43
N GLY A 360 20.09 5.41 -12.76
CA GLY A 360 21.23 5.34 -13.66
C GLY A 360 22.01 4.01 -13.63
N TYR A 361 21.38 2.92 -13.23
CA TYR A 361 21.97 1.59 -13.27
C TYR A 361 21.84 0.95 -14.67
N ALA A 362 22.73 0.01 -14.97
CA ALA A 362 22.54 -0.87 -16.11
C ALA A 362 21.33 -1.79 -15.86
N TYR A 363 20.42 -1.86 -16.83
CA TYR A 363 19.29 -2.77 -16.79
C TYR A 363 19.69 -4.16 -17.30
N ARG A 364 19.29 -5.19 -16.59
CA ARG A 364 19.37 -6.59 -17.02
C ARG A 364 17.97 -7.16 -17.15
N ASP A 365 17.65 -7.75 -18.31
CA ASP A 365 16.36 -8.43 -18.47
C ASP A 365 16.22 -9.55 -17.43
N PRO A 366 15.09 -9.64 -16.68
CA PRO A 366 14.89 -10.66 -15.66
C PRO A 366 15.01 -12.11 -16.17
N GLN A 367 14.60 -12.37 -17.41
CA GLN A 367 14.71 -13.71 -18.01
C GLN A 367 16.17 -14.08 -18.28
N ASP A 368 16.97 -13.15 -18.79
CA ASP A 368 18.39 -13.35 -19.02
C ASP A 368 19.17 -13.50 -17.70
N ALA A 369 18.80 -12.72 -16.67
CA ALA A 369 19.39 -12.81 -15.34
C ALA A 369 19.17 -14.18 -14.66
N LEU A 370 18.02 -14.83 -14.91
CA LEU A 370 17.70 -16.15 -14.35
C LEU A 370 18.42 -17.30 -15.04
N THR A 371 18.90 -17.11 -16.27
CA THR A 371 19.60 -18.13 -17.07
C THR A 371 21.12 -18.10 -16.87
N ALA A 372 21.64 -17.01 -16.33
CA ALA A 372 23.03 -16.83 -15.94
C ALA A 372 23.27 -17.36 -14.51
#